data_5f904f81c29547df8ce73a93f3c66ef1
#
_entry.id   5f904f81c29547df8ce73a93f3c66ef1
#
_cell.length_a   1.000
_cell.length_b   1.000
_cell.length_c   1.000
_cell.angle_alpha   90.00
_cell.angle_beta   90.00
_cell.angle_gamma   90.00
#
_symmetry.space_group_name_H-M   'P 1'
#
loop_
_entity.id
_entity.type
_entity.pdbx_description
1 polymer ?
#
loop_
_entity_poly.entity_id
_entity_poly.type
_entity_poly.pdbx_seq_one_letter_code
_entity_poly.pdbx_strand_id
1 'polypeptide(L)'
;MRITGGITDVIVAWFVPLFVAAAMFPGNVRAETLRITGTGGAIGGMRLLADAFRKTEPGVKVVFPRNIGSSGGIRAAMAGKLDIGLSARPLSPGERDSGGRQTAYARTAFVFAVNPDVQRSDIALAEVIDIYAGKKTAWDDGTDLRLILRPASDTDTIALRGISPEMADAVDSSQKREGLIVATTDQDSADAIERTGGSFGTTTLALLVSERRKIRVLSLSGVMPTKKTVRDGTYPYTKTFYMVTRQDPSPTAERFMRFVRSPEGMAILSRVGHVPPP
;
A
#
# COMPACT_ATOMS: atom_id res chain seq x y z
N MET A 1 -80.42 42.62 -62.53
CA MET A 1 -79.99 43.28 -61.31
C MET A 1 -79.01 42.33 -60.65
N ARG A 2 -77.73 42.67 -60.65
CA ARG A 2 -76.58 41.79 -60.24
C ARG A 2 -76.33 41.93 -58.77
N ILE A 3 -76.08 40.80 -58.11
CA ILE A 3 -75.57 40.76 -56.76
C ILE A 3 -74.29 39.90 -56.79
N THR A 4 -73.18 40.51 -56.51
CA THR A 4 -71.88 39.89 -56.41
C THR A 4 -71.61 39.51 -54.91
N GLY A 5 -71.42 38.22 -54.69
CA GLY A 5 -71.02 37.72 -53.39
C GLY A 5 -69.49 37.50 -53.34
N GLY A 6 -68.83 38.14 -52.39
CA GLY A 6 -67.39 37.95 -52.12
C GLY A 6 -67.14 36.74 -51.28
N ILE A 7 -66.17 35.93 -51.67
CA ILE A 7 -65.64 34.76 -50.92
C ILE A 7 -64.45 35.27 -50.12
N THR A 8 -64.55 35.14 -48.78
CA THR A 8 -63.42 35.41 -47.85
C THR A 8 -62.67 34.11 -47.57
N ASP A 9 -61.44 34.05 -48.14
CA ASP A 9 -60.53 32.94 -47.91
C ASP A 9 -59.93 33.03 -46.45
N VAL A 10 -60.26 32.04 -45.61
CA VAL A 10 -59.66 31.89 -44.30
C VAL A 10 -58.41 31.00 -44.40
N ILE A 11 -57.21 31.64 -44.36
CA ILE A 11 -55.92 30.89 -44.26
C ILE A 11 -55.76 30.36 -42.86
N VAL A 12 -55.92 29.05 -42.73
CA VAL A 12 -55.58 28.32 -41.44
C VAL A 12 -54.09 28.02 -41.49
N ALA A 13 -53.32 28.78 -40.66
CA ALA A 13 -51.90 28.54 -40.51
C ALA A 13 -51.72 27.37 -39.50
N TRP A 14 -51.20 26.25 -40.00
CA TRP A 14 -50.78 25.12 -39.16
C TRP A 14 -49.44 25.43 -38.52
N PHE A 15 -49.44 25.71 -37.20
CA PHE A 15 -48.23 25.74 -36.39
C PHE A 15 -47.78 24.29 -36.10
N VAL A 16 -46.74 23.82 -36.76
CA VAL A 16 -46.04 22.58 -36.42
C VAL A 16 -45.02 22.89 -35.31
N PRO A 17 -45.15 22.38 -34.12
CA PRO A 17 -44.11 22.56 -33.08
C PRO A 17 -42.88 21.74 -33.48
N LEU A 18 -41.77 22.41 -33.76
CA LEU A 18 -40.46 21.80 -33.97
C LEU A 18 -39.94 21.28 -32.62
N PHE A 19 -40.16 19.99 -32.36
CA PHE A 19 -39.52 19.30 -31.22
C PHE A 19 -38.02 19.17 -31.53
N VAL A 20 -37.19 20.05 -30.98
CA VAL A 20 -35.74 19.88 -30.95
C VAL A 20 -35.46 18.81 -29.92
N ALA A 21 -35.32 17.55 -30.34
CA ALA A 21 -34.77 16.49 -29.55
C ALA A 21 -33.29 16.82 -29.29
N ALA A 22 -32.98 17.34 -28.11
CA ALA A 22 -31.59 17.46 -27.62
C ALA A 22 -31.02 16.04 -27.52
N ALA A 23 -30.29 15.61 -28.55
CA ALA A 23 -29.51 14.40 -28.54
C ALA A 23 -28.47 14.56 -27.43
N MET A 24 -28.74 13.97 -26.27
CA MET A 24 -27.71 13.73 -25.26
C MET A 24 -26.71 12.74 -25.87
N PHE A 25 -25.66 13.26 -26.50
CA PHE A 25 -24.49 12.46 -26.83
C PHE A 25 -23.92 11.95 -25.49
N PRO A 26 -23.86 10.63 -25.26
CA PRO A 26 -23.09 10.13 -24.15
C PRO A 26 -21.65 10.55 -24.42
N GLY A 27 -21.18 11.58 -23.70
CA GLY A 27 -19.78 11.97 -23.75
C GLY A 27 -18.98 10.70 -23.50
N ASN A 28 -18.06 10.36 -24.41
CA ASN A 28 -17.09 9.28 -24.19
C ASN A 28 -16.33 9.60 -22.90
N VAL A 29 -16.80 9.10 -21.79
CA VAL A 29 -16.09 9.14 -20.50
C VAL A 29 -14.88 8.25 -20.71
N ARG A 30 -13.79 8.85 -21.19
CA ARG A 30 -12.51 8.16 -21.27
C ARG A 30 -12.15 7.73 -19.86
N ALA A 31 -12.12 6.43 -19.62
CA ALA A 31 -11.80 5.90 -18.31
C ALA A 31 -10.45 6.48 -17.83
N GLU A 32 -10.51 7.29 -16.78
CA GLU A 32 -9.28 7.82 -16.17
C GLU A 32 -8.52 6.68 -15.51
N THR A 33 -7.23 6.61 -15.77
CA THR A 33 -6.37 5.56 -15.20
C THR A 33 -5.50 6.14 -14.11
N LEU A 34 -5.66 5.61 -12.89
CA LEU A 34 -4.80 5.85 -11.74
C LEU A 34 -3.74 4.75 -11.63
N ARG A 35 -2.46 5.12 -11.72
CA ARG A 35 -1.31 4.21 -11.55
C ARG A 35 -0.76 4.36 -10.14
N ILE A 36 -0.84 3.30 -9.35
CA ILE A 36 -0.45 3.30 -7.94
C ILE A 36 0.49 2.12 -7.68
N THR A 37 1.71 2.35 -7.22
CA THR A 37 2.59 1.30 -6.71
C THR A 37 3.71 1.91 -5.86
N GLY A 38 4.56 1.06 -5.27
CA GLY A 38 5.67 1.47 -4.42
C GLY A 38 6.04 0.36 -3.45
N THR A 39 5.98 0.60 -2.13
CA THR A 39 6.22 -0.44 -1.12
C THR A 39 5.15 -1.52 -1.15
N GLY A 40 5.58 -2.76 -1.14
CA GLY A 40 4.68 -3.92 -1.22
C GLY A 40 3.77 -4.06 -0.01
N GLY A 41 4.26 -3.71 1.17
CA GLY A 41 3.46 -3.76 2.41
C GLY A 41 2.16 -2.94 2.36
N ALA A 42 2.07 -1.96 1.45
CA ALA A 42 0.89 -1.13 1.26
C ALA A 42 -0.08 -1.65 0.18
N ILE A 43 0.39 -2.47 -0.77
CA ILE A 43 -0.35 -2.78 -2.01
C ILE A 43 -1.64 -3.55 -1.72
N GLY A 44 -1.62 -4.53 -0.83
CA GLY A 44 -2.80 -5.33 -0.50
C GLY A 44 -3.96 -4.47 0.02
N GLY A 45 -3.69 -3.59 0.98
CA GLY A 45 -4.68 -2.63 1.50
C GLY A 45 -5.17 -1.64 0.44
N MET A 46 -4.27 -1.14 -0.40
CA MET A 46 -4.62 -0.21 -1.48
C MET A 46 -5.49 -0.84 -2.57
N ARG A 47 -5.32 -2.14 -2.88
CA ARG A 47 -6.22 -2.86 -3.80
C ARG A 47 -7.64 -2.92 -3.26
N LEU A 48 -7.82 -3.24 -1.98
CA LEU A 48 -9.14 -3.25 -1.35
C LEU A 48 -9.80 -1.86 -1.36
N LEU A 49 -9.02 -0.80 -1.13
CA LEU A 49 -9.49 0.59 -1.24
C LEU A 49 -9.88 0.93 -2.68
N ALA A 50 -9.08 0.53 -3.67
CA ALA A 50 -9.37 0.76 -5.08
C ALA A 50 -10.66 0.02 -5.52
N ASP A 51 -10.88 -1.20 -5.03
CA ASP A 51 -12.09 -1.96 -5.31
C ASP A 51 -13.34 -1.28 -4.73
N ALA A 52 -13.24 -0.68 -3.54
CA ALA A 52 -14.31 0.10 -2.95
C ALA A 52 -14.52 1.44 -3.69
N PHE A 53 -13.44 2.15 -4.00
CA PHE A 53 -13.49 3.43 -4.72
C PHE A 53 -14.15 3.31 -6.10
N ARG A 54 -13.89 2.22 -6.84
CA ARG A 54 -14.51 1.98 -8.14
C ARG A 54 -16.03 1.81 -8.09
N LYS A 55 -16.61 1.50 -6.93
CA LYS A 55 -18.08 1.44 -6.76
C LYS A 55 -18.70 2.83 -6.77
N THR A 56 -17.98 3.83 -6.30
CA THR A 56 -18.41 5.24 -6.28
C THR A 56 -17.94 6.01 -7.51
N GLU A 57 -16.87 5.56 -8.15
CA GLU A 57 -16.24 6.20 -9.32
C GLU A 57 -16.03 5.17 -10.46
N PRO A 58 -17.12 4.65 -11.08
CA PRO A 58 -17.03 3.55 -12.05
C PRO A 58 -16.26 3.90 -13.32
N GLY A 59 -16.08 5.19 -13.62
CA GLY A 59 -15.25 5.69 -14.73
C GLY A 59 -13.75 5.67 -14.47
N VAL A 60 -13.31 5.30 -13.26
CA VAL A 60 -11.88 5.29 -12.89
C VAL A 60 -11.34 3.87 -12.89
N LYS A 61 -10.26 3.65 -13.67
CA LYS A 61 -9.48 2.42 -13.66
C LYS A 61 -8.26 2.60 -12.76
N VAL A 62 -8.16 1.85 -11.66
CA VAL A 62 -6.96 1.82 -10.82
C VAL A 62 -6.08 0.63 -11.21
N VAL A 63 -4.81 0.90 -11.52
CA VAL A 63 -3.81 -0.11 -11.89
C VAL A 63 -2.66 -0.11 -10.89
N PHE A 64 -2.22 -1.32 -10.55
CA PHE A 64 -1.08 -1.54 -9.66
C PHE A 64 0.05 -2.21 -10.46
N PRO A 65 1.00 -1.43 -11.03
CA PRO A 65 2.21 -2.00 -11.60
C PRO A 65 2.99 -2.81 -10.58
N ARG A 66 4.01 -3.55 -11.07
CA ARG A 66 4.89 -4.34 -10.18
C ARG A 66 5.43 -3.47 -9.03
N ASN A 67 5.56 -4.08 -7.84
CA ASN A 67 6.21 -3.48 -6.67
C ASN A 67 7.65 -3.04 -7.00
N ILE A 68 7.99 -1.81 -6.64
CA ILE A 68 9.30 -1.18 -6.88
C ILE A 68 9.91 -0.57 -5.61
N GLY A 69 9.34 -0.92 -4.44
CA GLY A 69 9.76 -0.42 -3.13
C GLY A 69 9.44 1.06 -2.91
N SER A 70 9.67 1.54 -1.69
CA SER A 70 9.38 2.92 -1.30
C SER A 70 10.12 3.95 -2.15
N SER A 71 11.43 3.81 -2.30
CA SER A 71 12.25 4.76 -3.07
C SER A 71 11.91 4.75 -4.56
N GLY A 72 11.58 3.58 -5.12
CA GLY A 72 11.09 3.45 -6.49
C GLY A 72 9.75 4.15 -6.68
N GLY A 73 8.79 3.94 -5.76
CA GLY A 73 7.48 4.59 -5.76
C GLY A 73 7.57 6.11 -5.70
N ILE A 74 8.42 6.64 -4.80
CA ILE A 74 8.67 8.08 -4.68
C ILE A 74 9.22 8.64 -5.99
N ARG A 75 10.31 8.06 -6.53
CA ARG A 75 10.92 8.55 -7.78
C ARG A 75 9.95 8.50 -8.96
N ALA A 76 9.18 7.43 -9.08
CA ALA A 76 8.22 7.28 -10.18
C ALA A 76 7.04 8.24 -10.07
N ALA A 77 6.55 8.54 -8.87
CA ALA A 77 5.52 9.54 -8.63
C ALA A 77 6.04 10.95 -8.96
N MET A 78 7.22 11.32 -8.48
CA MET A 78 7.84 12.61 -8.77
C MET A 78 8.13 12.80 -10.26
N ALA A 79 8.49 11.74 -10.97
CA ALA A 79 8.69 11.75 -12.43
C ALA A 79 7.36 11.70 -13.23
N GLY A 80 6.20 11.67 -12.58
CA GLY A 80 4.88 11.60 -13.24
C GLY A 80 4.58 10.27 -13.94
N LYS A 81 5.35 9.22 -13.66
CA LYS A 81 5.11 7.85 -14.16
C LYS A 81 4.06 7.10 -13.34
N LEU A 82 3.84 7.55 -12.11
CA LEU A 82 2.76 7.14 -11.23
C LEU A 82 1.94 8.37 -10.84
N ASP A 83 0.66 8.17 -10.62
CA ASP A 83 -0.22 9.18 -10.06
C ASP A 83 -0.04 9.26 -8.53
N ILE A 84 0.16 8.09 -7.89
CA ILE A 84 0.43 7.98 -6.46
C ILE A 84 1.55 6.95 -6.24
N GLY A 85 2.63 7.37 -5.61
CA GLY A 85 3.67 6.50 -5.09
C GLY A 85 3.36 6.04 -3.67
N LEU A 86 3.55 4.75 -3.35
CA LEU A 86 3.39 4.22 -2.00
C LEU A 86 4.76 4.12 -1.32
N SER A 87 4.86 4.65 -0.11
CA SER A 87 6.12 4.64 0.65
C SER A 87 5.90 4.20 2.10
N ALA A 88 6.87 3.46 2.65
CA ALA A 88 6.97 3.12 4.07
C ALA A 88 8.01 4.00 4.80
N ARG A 89 8.47 5.08 4.16
CA ARG A 89 9.30 6.13 4.75
C ARG A 89 8.81 7.51 4.34
N PRO A 90 9.08 8.54 5.13
CA PRO A 90 8.80 9.91 4.71
C PRO A 90 9.70 10.31 3.53
N LEU A 91 9.33 11.39 2.85
CA LEU A 91 10.19 12.06 1.88
C LEU A 91 11.42 12.65 2.58
N SER A 92 12.58 12.51 1.95
CA SER A 92 13.78 13.24 2.37
C SER A 92 13.62 14.76 2.14
N PRO A 93 14.46 15.60 2.75
CA PRO A 93 14.45 17.04 2.46
C PRO A 93 14.55 17.33 0.96
N GLY A 94 15.50 16.76 0.25
CA GLY A 94 15.68 16.97 -1.19
C GLY A 94 14.47 16.49 -2.04
N GLU A 95 13.79 15.41 -1.64
CA GLU A 95 12.57 14.97 -2.33
C GLU A 95 11.42 15.97 -2.13
N ARG A 96 11.29 16.59 -0.94
CA ARG A 96 10.31 17.65 -0.69
C ARG A 96 10.63 18.93 -1.46
N ASP A 97 11.90 19.34 -1.43
CA ASP A 97 12.38 20.55 -2.12
C ASP A 97 12.21 20.42 -3.64
N SER A 98 12.30 19.19 -4.17
CA SER A 98 12.00 18.87 -5.57
C SER A 98 10.52 18.77 -5.90
N GLY A 99 9.62 19.25 -5.02
CA GLY A 99 8.18 19.33 -5.26
C GLY A 99 7.38 18.08 -4.88
N GLY A 100 8.01 17.11 -4.20
CA GLY A 100 7.28 15.94 -3.68
C GLY A 100 6.31 16.34 -2.56
N ARG A 101 5.12 15.76 -2.58
CA ARG A 101 4.10 15.89 -1.50
C ARG A 101 3.83 14.50 -0.93
N GLN A 102 3.68 14.44 0.39
CA GLN A 102 3.36 13.18 1.07
C GLN A 102 2.15 13.36 1.99
N THR A 103 1.36 12.32 2.08
CA THR A 103 0.24 12.22 3.02
C THR A 103 0.33 10.89 3.76
N ALA A 104 0.56 10.92 5.07
CA ALA A 104 0.43 9.73 5.90
C ALA A 104 -1.04 9.28 5.92
N TYR A 105 -1.28 7.97 5.74
CA TYR A 105 -2.66 7.47 5.71
C TYR A 105 -2.90 6.27 6.63
N ALA A 106 -1.86 5.53 6.98
CA ALA A 106 -1.99 4.36 7.86
C ALA A 106 -0.67 4.04 8.56
N ARG A 107 -0.77 3.29 9.68
CA ARG A 107 0.34 2.69 10.38
C ARG A 107 0.03 1.21 10.63
N THR A 108 1.04 0.35 10.64
CA THR A 108 0.90 -1.09 10.93
C THR A 108 2.10 -1.60 11.71
N ALA A 109 1.96 -2.76 12.36
CA ALA A 109 3.11 -3.42 12.99
C ALA A 109 4.13 -3.85 11.94
N PHE A 110 5.41 -3.58 12.19
CA PHE A 110 6.56 -4.21 11.56
C PHE A 110 6.90 -5.44 12.40
N VAL A 111 6.77 -6.63 11.84
CA VAL A 111 6.75 -7.88 12.59
C VAL A 111 7.91 -8.80 12.24
N PHE A 112 8.37 -9.55 13.23
CA PHE A 112 9.20 -10.72 13.06
C PHE A 112 8.29 -11.93 12.80
N ALA A 113 8.65 -12.72 11.80
CA ALA A 113 7.79 -13.79 11.31
C ALA A 113 8.60 -15.01 10.90
N VAL A 114 7.96 -16.17 10.98
CA VAL A 114 8.58 -17.46 10.68
C VAL A 114 7.69 -18.30 9.77
N ASN A 115 8.31 -19.28 9.14
CA ASN A 115 7.57 -20.31 8.43
C ASN A 115 6.53 -20.98 9.37
N PRO A 116 5.35 -21.36 8.88
CA PRO A 116 4.30 -22.00 9.70
C PRO A 116 4.75 -23.24 10.48
N ASP A 117 5.74 -23.96 9.97
CA ASP A 117 6.26 -25.21 10.60
C ASP A 117 7.11 -24.94 11.83
N VAL A 118 7.65 -23.71 11.99
CA VAL A 118 8.41 -23.33 13.18
C VAL A 118 7.49 -23.21 14.40
N GLN A 119 7.74 -24.03 15.41
CA GLN A 119 6.90 -24.12 16.62
C GLN A 119 7.29 -23.07 17.69
N ARG A 120 7.37 -21.80 17.26
CA ARG A 120 7.66 -20.64 18.15
C ARG A 120 6.52 -19.64 18.08
N SER A 121 6.22 -19.02 19.21
CA SER A 121 5.19 -17.96 19.32
C SER A 121 5.75 -16.63 19.83
N ASP A 122 6.96 -16.64 20.39
CA ASP A 122 7.63 -15.46 20.96
C ASP A 122 9.11 -15.42 20.61
N ILE A 123 9.69 -14.24 20.58
CA ILE A 123 11.13 -14.03 20.41
C ILE A 123 11.58 -12.80 21.19
N ALA A 124 12.74 -12.88 21.85
CA ALA A 124 13.37 -11.74 22.48
C ALA A 124 14.20 -10.94 21.46
N LEU A 125 14.34 -9.62 21.66
CA LEU A 125 15.17 -8.79 20.78
C LEU A 125 16.64 -9.27 20.76
N ALA A 126 17.17 -9.72 21.88
CA ALA A 126 18.53 -10.29 21.95
C ALA A 126 18.69 -11.51 21.01
N GLU A 127 17.67 -12.37 20.97
CA GLU A 127 17.66 -13.54 20.07
C GLU A 127 17.58 -13.12 18.60
N VAL A 128 16.81 -12.08 18.27
CA VAL A 128 16.80 -11.49 16.91
C VAL A 128 18.19 -11.00 16.53
N ILE A 129 18.89 -10.29 17.42
CA ILE A 129 20.26 -9.83 17.20
C ILE A 129 21.20 -11.02 16.94
N ASP A 130 21.11 -12.08 17.73
CA ASP A 130 21.94 -13.28 17.57
C ASP A 130 21.68 -14.01 16.23
N ILE A 131 20.42 -14.04 15.76
CA ILE A 131 20.07 -14.57 14.43
C ILE A 131 20.74 -13.75 13.32
N TYR A 132 20.59 -12.43 13.36
CA TYR A 132 21.21 -11.55 12.35
C TYR A 132 22.73 -11.57 12.44
N ALA A 133 23.31 -11.67 13.62
CA ALA A 133 24.76 -11.82 13.82
C ALA A 133 25.29 -13.21 13.38
N GLY A 134 24.41 -14.19 13.13
CA GLY A 134 24.80 -15.55 12.76
C GLY A 134 25.26 -16.41 13.95
N LYS A 135 24.99 -15.98 15.18
CA LYS A 135 25.29 -16.75 16.39
C LYS A 135 24.24 -17.83 16.65
N LYS A 136 22.98 -17.57 16.29
CA LYS A 136 21.90 -18.57 16.34
C LYS A 136 21.57 -19.02 14.92
N THR A 137 21.83 -20.30 14.63
CA THR A 137 21.68 -20.92 13.30
C THR A 137 20.68 -22.08 13.28
N ALA A 138 20.12 -22.43 14.44
CA ALA A 138 19.10 -23.46 14.58
C ALA A 138 18.00 -23.02 15.56
N TRP A 139 16.81 -23.54 15.38
CA TRP A 139 15.72 -23.46 16.33
C TRP A 139 15.95 -24.43 17.50
N ASP A 140 15.17 -24.29 18.58
CA ASP A 140 15.36 -25.10 19.81
C ASP A 140 15.06 -26.58 19.58
N ASP A 141 14.34 -26.95 18.54
CA ASP A 141 14.05 -28.31 18.11
C ASP A 141 15.15 -28.92 17.19
N GLY A 142 16.21 -28.16 16.93
CA GLY A 142 17.32 -28.56 16.06
C GLY A 142 17.08 -28.27 14.57
N THR A 143 15.92 -27.74 14.18
CA THR A 143 15.66 -27.34 12.79
C THR A 143 16.56 -26.19 12.36
N ASP A 144 17.17 -26.25 11.19
CA ASP A 144 17.99 -25.18 10.64
C ASP A 144 17.21 -23.85 10.57
N LEU A 145 17.78 -22.80 11.13
CA LEU A 145 17.23 -21.44 11.04
C LEU A 145 17.73 -20.78 9.75
N ARG A 146 16.82 -20.40 8.87
CA ARG A 146 17.10 -19.78 7.57
C ARG A 146 16.67 -18.34 7.56
N LEU A 147 17.63 -17.42 7.76
CA LEU A 147 17.38 -15.99 7.76
C LEU A 147 17.06 -15.47 6.34
N ILE A 148 15.92 -14.81 6.20
CA ILE A 148 15.52 -14.12 4.97
C ILE A 148 15.86 -12.64 5.12
N LEU A 149 16.76 -12.15 4.27
CA LEU A 149 17.21 -10.76 4.24
C LEU A 149 16.41 -9.92 3.25
N ARG A 150 16.47 -8.62 3.48
CA ARG A 150 16.08 -7.59 2.51
C ARG A 150 17.34 -6.84 2.04
N PRO A 151 17.33 -6.21 0.85
CA PRO A 151 18.47 -5.39 0.40
C PRO A 151 18.86 -4.33 1.42
N ALA A 152 20.14 -3.98 1.49
CA ALA A 152 20.66 -3.01 2.46
C ALA A 152 19.95 -1.64 2.43
N SER A 153 19.45 -1.23 1.26
CA SER A 153 18.73 0.04 1.04
C SER A 153 17.21 -0.07 1.26
N ASP A 154 16.70 -1.27 1.58
CA ASP A 154 15.28 -1.47 1.82
C ASP A 154 14.83 -0.88 3.16
N THR A 155 13.57 -0.44 3.22
CA THR A 155 13.00 0.19 4.42
C THR A 155 12.92 -0.75 5.61
N ASP A 156 12.84 -2.08 5.40
CA ASP A 156 12.88 -3.07 6.48
C ASP A 156 14.28 -3.14 7.09
N THR A 157 15.33 -3.21 6.25
CA THR A 157 16.71 -3.22 6.69
C THR A 157 17.07 -1.93 7.42
N ILE A 158 16.62 -0.78 6.92
CA ILE A 158 16.82 0.52 7.58
C ILE A 158 16.10 0.56 8.93
N ALA A 159 14.87 0.04 9.01
CA ALA A 159 14.12 -0.03 10.26
C ALA A 159 14.81 -0.92 11.31
N LEU A 160 15.33 -2.09 10.91
CA LEU A 160 16.10 -2.97 11.78
C LEU A 160 17.33 -2.29 12.34
N ARG A 161 18.12 -1.61 11.50
CA ARG A 161 19.30 -0.85 11.93
C ARG A 161 18.97 0.25 12.94
N GLY A 162 17.78 0.83 12.83
CA GLY A 162 17.31 1.88 13.73
C GLY A 162 16.86 1.40 15.11
N ILE A 163 16.86 0.07 15.37
CA ILE A 163 16.41 -0.50 16.65
C ILE A 163 17.42 -0.24 17.77
N SER A 164 18.69 -0.58 17.51
CA SER A 164 19.81 -0.34 18.44
C SER A 164 21.14 -0.42 17.68
N PRO A 165 22.27 0.07 18.26
CA PRO A 165 23.60 -0.12 17.68
C PRO A 165 23.96 -1.59 17.46
N GLU A 166 23.65 -2.46 18.42
CA GLU A 166 23.94 -3.90 18.33
C GLU A 166 23.14 -4.56 17.21
N MET A 167 21.88 -4.13 17.01
CA MET A 167 21.08 -4.62 15.89
C MET A 167 21.61 -4.10 14.54
N ALA A 168 22.11 -2.87 14.48
CA ALA A 168 22.73 -2.33 13.28
C ALA A 168 23.97 -3.14 12.89
N ASP A 169 24.87 -3.44 13.85
CA ASP A 169 26.07 -4.26 13.64
C ASP A 169 25.70 -5.69 13.19
N ALA A 170 24.68 -6.29 13.79
CA ALA A 170 24.20 -7.62 13.42
C ALA A 170 23.63 -7.65 11.99
N VAL A 171 22.83 -6.63 11.61
CA VAL A 171 22.30 -6.49 10.24
C VAL A 171 23.45 -6.31 9.26
N ASP A 172 24.44 -5.44 9.54
CA ASP A 172 25.57 -5.22 8.66
C ASP A 172 26.46 -6.47 8.50
N SER A 173 26.58 -7.26 9.57
CA SER A 173 27.24 -8.57 9.51
C SER A 173 26.43 -9.53 8.62
N SER A 174 25.11 -9.59 8.77
CA SER A 174 24.26 -10.48 7.97
C SER A 174 24.35 -10.19 6.47
N GLN A 175 24.43 -8.92 6.09
CA GLN A 175 24.53 -8.50 4.68
C GLN A 175 25.84 -8.96 3.98
N LYS A 176 26.86 -9.32 4.75
CA LYS A 176 28.16 -9.79 4.25
C LYS A 176 28.24 -11.34 4.18
N ARG A 177 27.27 -12.03 4.76
CA ARG A 177 27.27 -13.52 4.74
C ARG A 177 26.77 -14.03 3.39
N GLU A 178 27.53 -14.94 2.79
CA GLU A 178 27.15 -15.64 1.58
C GLU A 178 26.08 -16.70 1.83
N GLY A 179 25.33 -17.06 0.80
CA GLY A 179 24.33 -18.13 0.85
C GLY A 179 23.00 -17.78 1.50
N LEU A 180 22.85 -16.56 2.03
CA LEU A 180 21.56 -16.12 2.57
C LEU A 180 20.58 -15.71 1.47
N ILE A 181 19.31 -15.97 1.69
CA ILE A 181 18.23 -15.55 0.77
C ILE A 181 18.00 -14.04 0.93
N VAL A 182 18.18 -13.28 -0.14
CA VAL A 182 17.87 -11.84 -0.20
C VAL A 182 16.62 -11.63 -1.02
N ALA A 183 15.51 -11.32 -0.37
CA ALA A 183 14.23 -11.05 -1.00
C ALA A 183 14.14 -9.57 -1.40
N THR A 184 13.91 -9.30 -2.70
CA THR A 184 14.00 -7.93 -3.24
C THR A 184 12.76 -7.09 -2.99
N THR A 185 11.58 -7.71 -2.84
CA THR A 185 10.32 -7.03 -2.55
C THR A 185 9.67 -7.58 -1.27
N ASP A 186 8.68 -6.85 -0.73
CA ASP A 186 7.92 -7.32 0.44
C ASP A 186 7.20 -8.65 0.13
N GLN A 187 6.70 -8.82 -1.10
CA GLN A 187 6.07 -10.07 -1.54
C GLN A 187 7.08 -11.20 -1.65
N ASP A 188 8.28 -10.95 -2.24
CA ASP A 188 9.34 -11.97 -2.30
C ASP A 188 9.77 -12.41 -0.89
N SER A 189 9.81 -11.47 0.09
CA SER A 189 10.11 -11.79 1.48
C SER A 189 9.03 -12.67 2.10
N ALA A 190 7.76 -12.30 1.92
CA ALA A 190 6.64 -13.11 2.39
C ALA A 190 6.62 -14.50 1.73
N ASP A 191 6.84 -14.59 0.41
CA ASP A 191 6.94 -15.85 -0.31
C ASP A 191 8.10 -16.72 0.21
N ALA A 192 9.26 -16.13 0.45
CA ALA A 192 10.42 -16.84 1.00
C ALA A 192 10.15 -17.37 2.41
N ILE A 193 9.55 -16.55 3.30
CA ILE A 193 9.20 -16.98 4.65
C ILE A 193 8.15 -18.10 4.60
N GLU A 194 7.13 -17.98 3.74
CA GLU A 194 6.04 -18.95 3.66
C GLU A 194 6.49 -20.32 3.13
N ARG A 195 7.47 -20.34 2.19
CA ARG A 195 7.87 -21.57 1.47
C ARG A 195 9.16 -22.21 1.96
N THR A 196 9.96 -21.51 2.77
CA THR A 196 11.24 -22.03 3.26
C THR A 196 11.10 -22.56 4.67
N GLY A 197 11.16 -23.87 4.87
CA GLY A 197 11.12 -24.49 6.21
C GLY A 197 12.20 -23.92 7.11
N GLY A 198 11.87 -23.66 8.37
CA GLY A 198 12.78 -23.08 9.35
C GLY A 198 13.10 -21.58 9.14
N SER A 199 12.47 -20.90 8.19
CA SER A 199 12.78 -19.50 7.88
C SER A 199 12.36 -18.53 8.97
N PHE A 200 13.13 -17.45 9.07
CA PHE A 200 12.89 -16.27 9.88
C PHE A 200 13.10 -15.01 9.04
N GLY A 201 12.23 -14.02 9.16
CA GLY A 201 12.36 -12.76 8.45
C GLY A 201 11.42 -11.69 8.98
N THR A 202 11.36 -10.57 8.24
CA THR A 202 10.51 -9.44 8.57
C THR A 202 9.45 -9.19 7.51
N THR A 203 8.31 -8.67 7.95
CA THR A 203 7.21 -8.23 7.10
C THR A 203 6.32 -7.23 7.86
N THR A 204 5.12 -6.95 7.36
CA THR A 204 4.13 -6.13 8.07
C THR A 204 2.85 -6.90 8.32
N LEU A 205 2.21 -6.64 9.46
CA LEU A 205 0.91 -7.25 9.79
C LEU A 205 -0.12 -6.98 8.68
N ALA A 206 -0.10 -5.76 8.11
CA ALA A 206 -1.02 -5.38 7.06
C ALA A 206 -0.85 -6.21 5.77
N LEU A 207 0.39 -6.50 5.36
CA LEU A 207 0.65 -7.38 4.21
C LEU A 207 0.10 -8.78 4.47
N LEU A 208 0.43 -9.35 5.63
CA LEU A 208 0.00 -10.71 5.98
C LEU A 208 -1.52 -10.86 5.95
N VAL A 209 -2.24 -9.90 6.54
CA VAL A 209 -3.71 -9.94 6.61
C VAL A 209 -4.34 -9.65 5.25
N SER A 210 -3.89 -8.61 4.53
CA SER A 210 -4.49 -8.22 3.26
C SER A 210 -4.27 -9.24 2.14
N GLU A 211 -3.14 -9.96 2.17
CA GLU A 211 -2.80 -10.99 1.19
C GLU A 211 -3.11 -12.42 1.68
N ARG A 212 -3.64 -12.56 2.90
CA ARG A 212 -4.00 -13.86 3.52
C ARG A 212 -2.83 -14.83 3.57
N ARG A 213 -1.64 -14.35 3.94
CA ARG A 213 -0.41 -15.14 4.00
C ARG A 213 -0.45 -16.17 5.12
N LYS A 214 0.04 -17.37 4.84
CA LYS A 214 0.20 -18.46 5.82
C LYS A 214 1.58 -18.35 6.49
N ILE A 215 1.78 -17.33 7.27
CA ILE A 215 3.03 -17.02 7.96
C ILE A 215 2.72 -16.83 9.45
N ARG A 216 3.55 -17.39 10.32
CA ARG A 216 3.41 -17.25 11.76
C ARG A 216 4.12 -15.97 12.23
N VAL A 217 3.36 -15.09 12.87
CA VAL A 217 3.89 -13.88 13.51
C VAL A 217 4.35 -14.23 14.93
N LEU A 218 5.52 -13.75 15.31
CA LEU A 218 6.04 -13.88 16.67
C LEU A 218 5.65 -12.67 17.51
N SER A 219 5.30 -12.90 18.78
CA SER A 219 5.34 -11.84 19.78
C SER A 219 6.78 -11.41 20.02
N LEU A 220 6.98 -10.19 20.45
CA LEU A 220 8.30 -9.68 20.82
C LEU A 220 8.34 -9.45 22.32
N SER A 221 9.14 -10.27 23.02
CA SER A 221 9.24 -10.24 24.48
C SER A 221 7.85 -10.25 25.15
N GLY A 222 6.98 -11.15 24.72
CA GLY A 222 5.62 -11.32 25.23
C GLY A 222 4.58 -10.36 24.64
N VAL A 223 4.98 -9.38 23.83
CA VAL A 223 4.04 -8.41 23.23
C VAL A 223 3.64 -8.84 21.81
N MET A 224 2.41 -9.28 21.64
CA MET A 224 1.86 -9.63 20.32
C MET A 224 1.62 -8.37 19.47
N PRO A 225 2.08 -8.31 18.20
CA PRO A 225 1.81 -7.20 17.29
C PRO A 225 0.35 -7.25 16.81
N THR A 226 -0.48 -6.43 17.43
CA THR A 226 -1.91 -6.27 17.11
C THR A 226 -2.24 -4.81 16.84
N LYS A 227 -3.41 -4.54 16.24
CA LYS A 227 -3.89 -3.15 16.11
C LYS A 227 -3.95 -2.42 17.45
N LYS A 228 -4.31 -3.14 18.54
CA LYS A 228 -4.36 -2.55 19.88
C LYS A 228 -2.97 -2.15 20.35
N THR A 229 -2.01 -3.07 20.33
CA THR A 229 -0.64 -2.84 20.81
C THR A 229 0.15 -1.85 19.93
N VAL A 230 -0.20 -1.73 18.63
CA VAL A 230 0.31 -0.67 17.75
C VAL A 230 -0.28 0.69 18.12
N ARG A 231 -1.57 0.76 18.45
CA ARG A 231 -2.25 2.02 18.78
C ARG A 231 -1.80 2.60 20.11
N ASP A 232 -1.68 1.76 21.14
CA ASP A 232 -1.30 2.18 22.48
C ASP A 232 0.23 2.25 22.69
N GLY A 233 1.02 1.87 21.67
CA GLY A 233 2.48 1.96 21.69
C GLY A 233 3.19 0.85 22.45
N THR A 234 2.48 -0.14 22.99
CA THR A 234 3.12 -1.29 23.67
C THR A 234 3.93 -2.16 22.71
N TYR A 235 3.52 -2.28 21.43
CA TYR A 235 4.36 -2.87 20.40
C TYR A 235 5.20 -1.77 19.73
N PRO A 236 6.54 -1.77 19.89
CA PRO A 236 7.38 -0.61 19.56
C PRO A 236 7.64 -0.44 18.06
N TYR A 237 7.65 -1.54 17.28
CA TYR A 237 8.10 -1.48 15.88
C TYR A 237 6.92 -1.35 14.93
N THR A 238 6.84 -0.20 14.29
CA THR A 238 5.75 0.12 13.38
C THR A 238 6.25 0.76 12.10
N LYS A 239 5.48 0.62 11.02
CA LYS A 239 5.69 1.34 9.77
C LYS A 239 4.51 2.25 9.48
N THR A 240 4.81 3.51 9.18
CA THR A 240 3.83 4.47 8.66
C THR A 240 3.86 4.43 7.14
N PHE A 241 2.70 4.33 6.51
CA PHE A 241 2.57 4.37 5.07
C PHE A 241 2.12 5.74 4.59
N TYR A 242 2.72 6.14 3.47
CA TYR A 242 2.51 7.44 2.84
C TYR A 242 2.05 7.25 1.39
N MET A 243 1.11 8.07 0.98
CA MET A 243 0.83 8.38 -0.42
C MET A 243 1.72 9.56 -0.82
N VAL A 244 2.47 9.39 -1.90
CA VAL A 244 3.37 10.40 -2.43
C VAL A 244 2.90 10.82 -3.80
N THR A 245 2.84 12.14 -4.05
CA THR A 245 2.48 12.74 -5.33
C THR A 245 3.46 13.85 -5.71
N ARG A 246 3.34 14.34 -6.92
CA ARG A 246 3.88 15.66 -7.30
C ARG A 246 3.10 16.77 -6.57
N GLN A 247 3.57 18.00 -6.72
CA GLN A 247 2.94 19.18 -6.14
C GLN A 247 1.49 19.33 -6.57
N ASP A 248 1.21 19.07 -7.85
CA ASP A 248 -0.12 19.17 -8.47
C ASP A 248 -0.57 17.78 -8.94
N PRO A 249 -1.18 16.97 -8.06
CA PRO A 249 -1.76 15.69 -8.44
C PRO A 249 -3.00 15.88 -9.31
N SER A 250 -3.36 14.86 -10.08
CA SER A 250 -4.60 14.90 -10.86
C SER A 250 -5.83 14.95 -9.94
N PRO A 251 -6.95 15.56 -10.40
CA PRO A 251 -8.19 15.59 -9.61
C PRO A 251 -8.64 14.20 -9.17
N THR A 252 -8.42 13.17 -9.99
CA THR A 252 -8.74 11.76 -9.65
C THR A 252 -7.83 11.20 -8.58
N ALA A 253 -6.52 11.52 -8.62
CA ALA A 253 -5.60 11.15 -7.53
C ALA A 253 -6.03 11.80 -6.21
N GLU A 254 -6.43 13.07 -6.23
CA GLU A 254 -6.94 13.76 -5.04
C GLU A 254 -8.23 13.13 -4.50
N ARG A 255 -9.19 12.78 -5.38
CA ARG A 255 -10.43 12.09 -4.96
C ARG A 255 -10.11 10.76 -4.31
N PHE A 256 -9.21 9.97 -4.92
CA PHE A 256 -8.78 8.70 -4.34
C PHE A 256 -8.08 8.88 -2.99
N MET A 257 -7.17 9.85 -2.86
CA MET A 257 -6.48 10.13 -1.59
C MET A 257 -7.46 10.58 -0.49
N ARG A 258 -8.48 11.36 -0.83
CA ARG A 258 -9.57 11.72 0.11
C ARG A 258 -10.37 10.49 0.52
N PHE A 259 -10.73 9.61 -0.44
CA PHE A 259 -11.42 8.36 -0.15
C PHE A 259 -10.62 7.45 0.79
N VAL A 260 -9.31 7.27 0.55
CA VAL A 260 -8.43 6.50 1.45
C VAL A 260 -8.52 6.98 2.89
N ARG A 261 -8.64 8.28 3.10
CA ARG A 261 -8.71 8.93 4.44
C ARG A 261 -10.13 9.12 4.96
N SER A 262 -11.14 8.74 4.21
CA SER A 262 -12.54 8.80 4.65
C SER A 262 -12.82 7.76 5.74
N PRO A 263 -13.93 7.90 6.49
CA PRO A 263 -14.35 6.87 7.45
C PRO A 263 -14.47 5.47 6.83
N GLU A 264 -14.97 5.37 5.59
CA GLU A 264 -15.07 4.11 4.85
C GLU A 264 -13.68 3.55 4.53
N GLY A 265 -12.78 4.36 3.97
CA GLY A 265 -11.41 3.97 3.66
C GLY A 265 -10.65 3.51 4.90
N MET A 266 -10.78 4.24 6.01
CA MET A 266 -10.16 3.89 7.28
C MET A 266 -10.74 2.60 7.87
N ALA A 267 -12.05 2.34 7.69
CA ALA A 267 -12.67 1.08 8.09
C ALA A 267 -12.12 -0.11 7.29
N ILE A 268 -11.91 0.06 5.97
CA ILE A 268 -11.28 -0.96 5.10
C ILE A 268 -9.86 -1.26 5.59
N LEU A 269 -9.03 -0.23 5.79
CA LEU A 269 -7.65 -0.37 6.28
C LEU A 269 -7.60 -1.04 7.65
N SER A 270 -8.52 -0.69 8.56
CA SER A 270 -8.58 -1.29 9.90
C SER A 270 -8.85 -2.80 9.86
N ARG A 271 -9.65 -3.30 8.90
CA ARG A 271 -9.90 -4.74 8.75
C ARG A 271 -8.66 -5.53 8.36
N VAL A 272 -7.69 -4.89 7.74
CA VAL A 272 -6.44 -5.52 7.27
C VAL A 272 -5.20 -5.08 8.05
N GLY A 273 -5.34 -4.86 9.36
CA GLY A 273 -4.21 -4.70 10.25
C GLY A 273 -3.60 -3.30 10.32
N HIS A 274 -4.27 -2.30 9.76
CA HIS A 274 -3.84 -0.90 9.89
C HIS A 274 -4.52 -0.20 11.06
N VAL A 275 -3.84 0.83 11.58
CA VAL A 275 -4.37 1.84 12.49
C VAL A 275 -4.17 3.23 11.86
N PRO A 276 -4.89 4.28 12.31
CA PRO A 276 -4.62 5.64 11.86
C PRO A 276 -3.15 6.02 12.04
N PRO A 277 -2.60 6.89 11.19
CA PRO A 277 -1.26 7.45 11.40
C PRO A 277 -1.23 8.28 12.68
N PRO A 278 -0.04 8.54 13.26
CA PRO A 278 0.12 9.39 14.44
C PRO A 278 -0.30 10.83 14.17
#